data_b659a0b5eb6663a61b49bf734336d8cd
#
_entry.id   b659a0b5eb6663a61b49bf734336d8cd
#
_cell.length_a   1.000
_cell.length_b   1.000
_cell.length_c   1.000
_cell.angle_alpha   90.00
_cell.angle_beta   90.00
_cell.angle_gamma   90.00
#
_symmetry.space_group_name_H-M   'P 1'
#
loop_
_entity.id
_entity.type
_entity.pdbx_description
1 polymer ?
#
loop_
_entity_poly.entity_id
_entity_poly.type
_entity_poly.pdbx_seq_one_letter_code
_entity_poly.pdbx_strand_id
1 'polypeptide(L)'
;TMAIGDGDSADVNVVVSTVHHDGPAPCTVDVTLTSPDGDRVSGHAQFKHGSATVDLQLDNPQLWWTHDLGKPSLYQVDIKICDKDANTIATDSGMAGIRTIEVDCSPDTDDPEIDGPARHFTFIINGVPVFARGANLVPQSMLPGSVTPQQDHDLVRACRDANMTMVRVWGGG
;
A
#
# COMPACT_ATOMS: atom_id res chain seq x y z
N THR A 1 -6.80 -3.56 4.21
CA THR A 1 -7.76 -2.99 3.24
C THR A 1 -8.12 -1.59 3.72
N MET A 2 -8.28 -0.67 2.79
CA MET A 2 -8.65 0.73 3.07
C MET A 2 -9.88 1.08 2.27
N ALA A 3 -10.80 1.82 2.87
CA ALA A 3 -11.90 2.50 2.21
C ALA A 3 -11.84 3.98 2.62
N ILE A 4 -11.94 4.89 1.67
CA ILE A 4 -12.11 6.33 1.94
C ILE A 4 -13.60 6.60 1.81
N GLY A 5 -14.22 7.09 2.90
CA GLY A 5 -15.64 7.40 2.92
C GLY A 5 -15.98 8.71 2.18
N ASP A 6 -17.27 8.96 1.97
CA ASP A 6 -17.81 10.23 1.42
C ASP A 6 -17.66 11.37 2.45
N GLY A 7 -16.43 11.68 2.81
CA GLY A 7 -16.13 12.68 3.80
C GLY A 7 -14.65 12.61 4.15
N ASP A 8 -14.23 13.45 5.04
CA ASP A 8 -12.84 13.61 5.45
C ASP A 8 -12.35 12.47 6.38
N SER A 9 -12.71 11.21 6.10
CA SER A 9 -12.30 10.06 6.92
C SER A 9 -11.86 8.86 6.10
N ALA A 10 -11.00 8.01 6.66
CA ALA A 10 -10.61 6.73 6.07
C ALA A 10 -10.68 5.60 7.11
N ASP A 11 -11.29 4.49 6.72
CA ASP A 11 -11.30 3.24 7.48
C ASP A 11 -10.12 2.36 7.04
N VAL A 12 -9.28 1.98 7.99
CA VAL A 12 -8.09 1.18 7.76
C VAL A 12 -8.18 -0.14 8.52
N ASN A 13 -8.22 -1.26 7.80
CA ASN A 13 -8.16 -2.58 8.42
C ASN A 13 -6.73 -3.12 8.34
N VAL A 14 -6.13 -3.40 9.48
CA VAL A 14 -4.82 -4.06 9.58
C VAL A 14 -5.04 -5.51 9.98
N VAL A 15 -4.74 -6.42 9.05
CA VAL A 15 -4.83 -7.87 9.29
C VAL A 15 -3.44 -8.39 9.62
N VAL A 16 -3.30 -8.98 10.78
CA VAL A 16 -2.06 -9.60 11.25
C VAL A 16 -2.28 -11.10 11.30
N SER A 17 -1.48 -11.85 10.56
CA SER A 17 -1.51 -13.32 10.54
C SER A 17 -0.19 -13.88 11.05
N THR A 18 -0.27 -14.93 11.85
CA THR A 18 0.92 -15.61 12.35
C THR A 18 1.17 -16.89 11.55
N VAL A 19 2.41 -17.11 11.15
CA VAL A 19 2.88 -18.41 10.70
C VAL A 19 3.27 -19.25 11.89
N HIS A 20 3.28 -20.58 11.72
CA HIS A 20 3.65 -21.52 12.80
C HIS A 20 5.03 -21.20 13.36
N HIS A 21 5.14 -21.05 14.68
CA HIS A 21 6.42 -20.82 15.38
C HIS A 21 6.46 -21.61 16.69
N ASP A 22 7.67 -22.00 17.10
CA ASP A 22 7.93 -22.70 18.37
C ASP A 22 8.12 -21.66 19.49
N GLY A 23 7.04 -21.12 20.03
CA GLY A 23 7.11 -20.08 21.08
C GLY A 23 5.75 -19.83 21.74
N PRO A 24 5.67 -18.81 22.64
CA PRO A 24 4.42 -18.42 23.26
C PRO A 24 3.36 -18.08 22.23
N ALA A 25 2.14 -18.59 22.41
CA ALA A 25 1.04 -18.34 21.48
C ALA A 25 0.65 -16.85 21.49
N PRO A 26 0.48 -16.21 20.32
CA PRO A 26 -0.01 -14.84 20.23
C PRO A 26 -1.44 -14.77 20.75
N CYS A 27 -1.71 -13.78 21.61
CA CYS A 27 -3.02 -13.55 22.21
C CYS A 27 -3.64 -12.25 21.71
N THR A 28 -2.85 -11.17 21.70
CA THR A 28 -3.33 -9.84 21.33
C THR A 28 -2.36 -9.14 20.39
N VAL A 29 -2.88 -8.20 19.62
CA VAL A 29 -2.10 -7.29 18.77
C VAL A 29 -2.52 -5.86 19.03
N ASP A 30 -1.56 -4.99 19.22
CA ASP A 30 -1.69 -3.53 19.21
C ASP A 30 -1.14 -3.01 17.89
N VAL A 31 -1.87 -2.13 17.21
CA VAL A 31 -1.44 -1.45 15.99
C VAL A 31 -1.52 0.05 16.22
N THR A 32 -0.45 0.75 15.89
CA THR A 32 -0.40 2.21 15.91
C THR A 32 -0.05 2.74 14.53
N LEU A 33 -0.87 3.66 14.02
CA LEU A 33 -0.57 4.48 12.85
C LEU A 33 -0.11 5.85 13.30
N THR A 34 1.03 6.29 12.81
CA THR A 34 1.54 7.64 13.04
C THR A 34 1.57 8.40 11.73
N SER A 35 0.88 9.53 11.65
CA SER A 35 0.83 10.38 10.46
C SER A 35 2.18 11.04 10.18
N PRO A 36 2.40 11.60 8.97
CA PRO A 36 3.60 12.39 8.66
C PRO A 36 3.81 13.58 9.61
N ASP A 37 2.74 14.13 10.20
CA ASP A 37 2.79 15.24 11.15
C ASP A 37 2.92 14.78 12.61
N GLY A 38 2.89 13.48 12.87
CA GLY A 38 3.09 12.89 14.17
C GLY A 38 1.81 12.56 14.96
N ASP A 39 0.63 12.77 14.38
CA ASP A 39 -0.63 12.35 14.98
C ASP A 39 -0.74 10.84 15.03
N ARG A 40 -1.32 10.29 16.10
CA ARG A 40 -1.38 8.85 16.32
C ARG A 40 -2.79 8.35 16.49
N VAL A 41 -3.10 7.26 15.80
CA VAL A 41 -4.31 6.46 16.00
C VAL A 41 -3.89 5.03 16.33
N SER A 42 -4.47 4.45 17.36
CA SER A 42 -4.13 3.09 17.79
C SER A 42 -5.38 2.24 17.96
N GLY A 43 -5.23 0.96 17.68
CA GLY A 43 -6.25 -0.05 17.85
C GLY A 43 -5.68 -1.34 18.40
N HIS A 44 -6.58 -2.20 18.88
CA HIS A 44 -6.26 -3.43 19.58
C HIS A 44 -7.20 -4.54 19.14
N ALA A 45 -6.70 -5.76 18.98
CA ALA A 45 -7.50 -6.93 18.69
C ALA A 45 -6.94 -8.20 19.33
N GLN A 46 -7.81 -9.21 19.48
CA GLN A 46 -7.41 -10.55 19.92
C GLN A 46 -7.21 -11.46 18.70
N PHE A 47 -6.22 -12.34 18.78
CA PHE A 47 -6.02 -13.40 17.80
C PHE A 47 -7.14 -14.44 17.87
N LYS A 48 -7.69 -14.78 16.70
CA LYS A 48 -8.64 -15.88 16.51
C LYS A 48 -8.17 -16.73 15.33
N HIS A 49 -7.97 -18.01 15.54
CA HIS A 49 -7.53 -18.96 14.51
C HIS A 49 -6.27 -18.52 13.75
N GLY A 50 -5.30 -17.92 14.44
CA GLY A 50 -4.01 -17.51 13.87
C GLY A 50 -4.03 -16.14 13.17
N SER A 51 -5.12 -15.39 13.23
CA SER A 51 -5.17 -14.02 12.71
C SER A 51 -5.90 -13.06 13.64
N ALA A 52 -5.62 -11.78 13.51
CA ALA A 52 -6.31 -10.70 14.18
C ALA A 52 -6.53 -9.54 13.20
N THR A 53 -7.67 -8.87 13.29
CA THR A 53 -7.96 -7.67 12.48
C THR A 53 -8.14 -6.50 13.44
N VAL A 54 -7.40 -5.44 13.19
CA VAL A 54 -7.51 -4.16 13.91
C VAL A 54 -8.12 -3.15 12.97
N ASP A 55 -9.26 -2.59 13.36
CA ASP A 55 -9.97 -1.55 12.62
C ASP A 55 -9.59 -0.20 13.20
N LEU A 56 -9.14 0.72 12.35
CA LEU A 56 -8.74 2.07 12.69
C LEU A 56 -9.48 3.07 11.81
N GLN A 57 -9.95 4.15 12.41
CA GLN A 57 -10.54 5.26 11.68
C GLN A 57 -9.62 6.47 11.76
N LEU A 58 -9.36 7.08 10.63
CA LEU A 58 -8.55 8.27 10.49
C LEU A 58 -9.44 9.43 10.06
N ASP A 59 -9.47 10.50 10.83
CA ASP A 59 -10.16 11.73 10.46
C ASP A 59 -9.20 12.63 9.67
N ASN A 60 -9.66 13.18 8.55
CA ASN A 60 -8.89 14.04 7.63
C ASN A 60 -7.49 13.47 7.30
N PRO A 61 -7.40 12.23 6.77
CA PRO A 61 -6.11 11.59 6.53
C PRO A 61 -5.32 12.34 5.45
N GLN A 62 -4.01 12.42 5.65
CA GLN A 62 -3.10 12.85 4.60
C GLN A 62 -2.99 11.78 3.53
N LEU A 63 -3.65 11.99 2.39
CA LEU A 63 -3.65 11.02 1.30
C LEU A 63 -2.29 10.91 0.63
N TRP A 64 -1.95 9.69 0.20
CA TRP A 64 -0.80 9.44 -0.65
C TRP A 64 -1.16 9.79 -2.10
N TRP A 65 -0.28 10.50 -2.75
CA TRP A 65 -0.38 10.87 -4.17
C TRP A 65 0.88 10.49 -4.93
N THR A 66 0.77 10.33 -6.25
CA THR A 66 1.93 10.32 -7.13
C THR A 66 2.64 11.67 -7.07
N HIS A 67 3.94 11.68 -7.31
CA HIS A 67 4.78 12.87 -7.12
C HIS A 67 4.38 14.10 -7.98
N ASP A 68 3.61 13.90 -9.04
CA ASP A 68 3.10 14.94 -9.93
C ASP A 68 1.74 15.50 -9.50
N LEU A 69 0.97 14.78 -8.69
CA LEU A 69 -0.34 15.19 -8.19
C LEU A 69 -0.29 15.72 -6.74
N GLY A 70 0.74 15.36 -5.99
CA GLY A 70 0.84 15.79 -4.61
C GLY A 70 1.99 15.17 -3.83
N LYS A 71 1.82 15.06 -2.52
CA LYS A 71 2.83 14.46 -1.64
C LYS A 71 2.60 12.96 -1.51
N PRO A 72 3.63 12.12 -1.60
CA PRO A 72 3.53 10.70 -1.29
C PRO A 72 3.54 10.49 0.23
N SER A 73 2.50 10.99 0.92
CA SER A 73 2.37 10.91 2.38
C SER A 73 2.35 9.47 2.85
N LEU A 74 3.22 9.11 3.79
CA LEU A 74 3.34 7.77 4.35
C LEU A 74 3.15 7.81 5.86
N TYR A 75 2.30 6.92 6.36
CA TYR A 75 2.08 6.68 7.78
C TYR A 75 3.05 5.60 8.26
N GLN A 76 3.67 5.83 9.42
CA GLN A 76 4.39 4.78 10.13
C GLN A 76 3.35 3.82 10.73
N VAL A 77 3.52 2.54 10.49
CA VAL A 77 2.70 1.46 11.05
C VAL A 77 3.56 0.70 12.04
N ASP A 78 3.20 0.70 13.30
CA ASP A 78 3.87 -0.07 14.34
C ASP A 78 2.93 -1.17 14.84
N ILE A 79 3.42 -2.41 14.87
CA ILE A 79 2.68 -3.60 15.29
C ILE A 79 3.39 -4.22 16.47
N LYS A 80 2.64 -4.53 17.53
CA LYS A 80 3.13 -5.22 18.72
C LYS A 80 2.23 -6.40 19.02
N ILE A 81 2.81 -7.59 19.14
CA ILE A 81 2.10 -8.83 19.45
C ILE A 81 2.48 -9.26 20.86
N CYS A 82 1.47 -9.59 21.69
CA CYS A 82 1.64 -10.03 23.04
C CYS A 82 1.05 -11.42 23.28
N ASP A 83 1.62 -12.13 24.26
CA ASP A 83 1.09 -13.39 24.78
C ASP A 83 -0.07 -13.14 25.79
N LYS A 84 -0.60 -14.22 26.36
CA LYS A 84 -1.67 -14.19 27.38
C LYS A 84 -1.29 -13.45 28.68
N ASP A 85 0.00 -13.33 28.97
CA ASP A 85 0.54 -12.69 30.17
C ASP A 85 0.98 -11.22 29.87
N ALA A 86 0.58 -10.69 28.69
CA ALA A 86 0.91 -9.36 28.18
C ALA A 86 2.41 -9.13 27.90
N ASN A 87 3.22 -10.18 27.82
CA ASN A 87 4.60 -10.03 27.37
C ASN A 87 4.66 -9.85 25.87
N THR A 88 5.48 -8.93 25.41
CA THR A 88 5.72 -8.73 23.98
C THR A 88 6.51 -9.91 23.42
N ILE A 89 5.92 -10.61 22.43
CA ILE A 89 6.55 -11.75 21.77
C ILE A 89 7.06 -11.43 20.36
N ALA A 90 6.49 -10.39 19.71
CA ALA A 90 6.97 -9.90 18.43
C ALA A 90 6.60 -8.43 18.23
N THR A 91 7.40 -7.74 17.43
CA THR A 91 7.11 -6.40 16.92
C THR A 91 7.44 -6.35 15.43
N ASP A 92 6.69 -5.55 14.69
CA ASP A 92 6.97 -5.24 13.28
C ASP A 92 6.67 -3.76 13.01
N SER A 93 7.29 -3.21 12.00
CA SER A 93 7.05 -1.82 11.61
C SER A 93 7.21 -1.63 10.11
N GLY A 94 6.45 -0.71 9.55
CA GLY A 94 6.49 -0.41 8.13
C GLY A 94 5.87 0.93 7.80
N MET A 95 5.81 1.24 6.51
CA MET A 95 5.20 2.46 6.01
C MET A 95 4.00 2.12 5.13
N ALA A 96 2.92 2.89 5.24
CA ALA A 96 1.72 2.72 4.43
C ALA A 96 1.20 4.07 3.92
N GLY A 97 0.80 4.11 2.65
CA GLY A 97 0.12 5.27 2.06
C GLY A 97 -1.39 5.08 2.10
N ILE A 98 -2.11 6.09 2.56
CA ILE A 98 -3.58 6.10 2.56
C ILE A 98 -4.07 6.60 1.21
N ARG A 99 -4.71 5.73 0.43
CA ARG A 99 -5.21 6.07 -0.91
C ARG A 99 -6.29 5.10 -1.37
N THR A 100 -7.14 5.53 -2.31
CA THR A 100 -7.92 4.61 -3.17
C THR A 100 -7.25 4.46 -4.52
N ILE A 101 -7.37 3.26 -5.10
CA ILE A 101 -6.99 2.99 -6.50
C ILE A 101 -8.11 2.20 -7.13
N GLU A 102 -8.62 2.72 -8.23
CA GLU A 102 -9.62 2.07 -9.08
C GLU A 102 -9.10 1.98 -10.51
N VAL A 103 -9.66 1.09 -11.29
CA VAL A 103 -9.40 1.00 -12.72
C VAL A 103 -10.72 1.12 -13.45
N ASP A 104 -10.89 2.19 -14.21
CA ASP A 104 -12.03 2.33 -15.09
C ASP A 104 -11.82 1.48 -16.33
N CYS A 105 -12.70 0.49 -16.49
CA CYS A 105 -12.78 -0.39 -17.65
C CYS A 105 -14.15 -0.27 -18.36
N SER A 106 -14.83 0.87 -18.22
CA SER A 106 -16.09 1.13 -18.90
C SER A 106 -15.95 1.09 -20.43
N PRO A 107 -17.04 0.85 -21.16
CA PRO A 107 -16.99 0.90 -22.62
C PRO A 107 -16.50 2.27 -23.10
N ASP A 108 -15.56 2.26 -24.03
CA ASP A 108 -15.14 3.45 -24.76
C ASP A 108 -16.05 3.61 -25.97
N THR A 109 -16.92 4.63 -25.93
CA THR A 109 -17.87 4.93 -27.00
C THR A 109 -17.41 6.08 -27.90
N ASP A 110 -16.26 6.68 -27.57
CA ASP A 110 -15.83 7.93 -28.18
C ASP A 110 -14.90 7.69 -29.41
N ASP A 111 -14.43 6.46 -29.63
CA ASP A 111 -13.59 6.14 -30.78
C ASP A 111 -14.35 5.28 -31.80
N PRO A 112 -14.87 5.88 -32.90
CA PRO A 112 -15.60 5.17 -33.93
C PRO A 112 -14.73 4.32 -34.86
N GLU A 113 -13.39 4.40 -34.77
CA GLU A 113 -12.46 3.66 -35.64
C GLU A 113 -12.06 2.29 -35.06
N ILE A 114 -12.40 2.00 -33.81
CA ILE A 114 -12.11 0.72 -33.18
C ILE A 114 -13.20 -0.30 -33.52
N ASP A 115 -12.86 -1.27 -34.35
CA ASP A 115 -13.72 -2.41 -34.68
C ASP A 115 -13.79 -3.37 -33.46
N GLY A 116 -14.84 -3.25 -32.67
CA GLY A 116 -15.09 -4.11 -31.52
C GLY A 116 -15.37 -3.34 -30.21
N PRO A 117 -15.61 -4.05 -29.11
CA PRO A 117 -15.90 -3.43 -27.80
C PRO A 117 -14.65 -2.83 -27.17
N ALA A 118 -14.29 -1.61 -27.57
CA ALA A 118 -13.26 -0.85 -26.92
C ALA A 118 -13.63 -0.54 -25.47
N ARG A 119 -12.66 -0.53 -24.58
CA ARG A 119 -12.83 -0.20 -23.18
C ARG A 119 -11.73 0.74 -22.71
N HIS A 120 -12.09 1.64 -21.81
CA HIS A 120 -11.11 2.40 -21.08
C HIS A 120 -10.18 1.47 -20.28
N PHE A 121 -8.99 1.94 -19.99
CA PHE A 121 -8.09 1.36 -19.01
C PHE A 121 -7.39 2.52 -18.29
N THR A 122 -8.15 3.16 -17.41
CA THR A 122 -7.72 4.38 -16.74
C THR A 122 -7.59 4.13 -15.24
N PHE A 123 -6.42 4.41 -14.68
CA PHE A 123 -6.25 4.39 -13.22
C PHE A 123 -6.88 5.64 -12.62
N ILE A 124 -7.60 5.43 -11.52
CA ILE A 124 -8.19 6.51 -10.73
C ILE A 124 -7.57 6.44 -9.34
N ILE A 125 -6.84 7.47 -8.94
CA ILE A 125 -6.22 7.58 -7.62
C ILE A 125 -6.95 8.65 -6.82
N ASN A 126 -7.51 8.29 -5.66
CA ASN A 126 -8.28 9.20 -4.80
C ASN A 126 -9.36 9.95 -5.59
N GLY A 127 -10.07 9.26 -6.49
CA GLY A 127 -11.10 9.82 -7.34
C GLY A 127 -10.59 10.64 -8.54
N VAL A 128 -9.28 10.78 -8.75
CA VAL A 128 -8.69 11.55 -9.86
C VAL A 128 -8.16 10.59 -10.95
N PRO A 129 -8.63 10.70 -12.20
CA PRO A 129 -8.07 9.94 -13.31
C PRO A 129 -6.60 10.29 -13.54
N VAL A 130 -5.75 9.28 -13.71
CA VAL A 130 -4.30 9.44 -13.83
C VAL A 130 -3.81 8.80 -15.12
N PHE A 131 -3.04 9.56 -15.90
CA PHE A 131 -2.29 8.99 -17.00
C PHE A 131 -1.03 8.30 -16.46
N ALA A 132 -0.99 6.96 -16.55
CA ALA A 132 0.09 6.13 -16.04
C ALA A 132 1.33 6.21 -16.94
N ARG A 133 2.08 7.31 -16.87
CA ARG A 133 3.34 7.50 -17.59
C ARG A 133 4.39 6.59 -17.01
N GLY A 134 4.91 5.67 -17.79
CA GLY A 134 5.89 4.76 -17.25
C GLY A 134 6.41 3.73 -18.23
N ALA A 135 7.09 2.74 -17.69
CA ALA A 135 7.69 1.66 -18.46
C ALA A 135 7.58 0.32 -17.71
N ASN A 136 7.85 -0.76 -18.45
CA ASN A 136 8.07 -2.06 -17.84
C ASN A 136 9.42 -2.05 -17.10
N LEU A 137 9.42 -2.51 -15.87
CA LEU A 137 10.60 -2.79 -15.08
C LEU A 137 10.95 -4.27 -15.27
N VAL A 138 12.02 -4.53 -15.99
CA VAL A 138 12.57 -5.86 -16.16
C VAL A 138 13.67 -6.11 -15.13
N PRO A 139 14.02 -7.38 -14.81
CA PRO A 139 15.14 -7.67 -13.93
C PRO A 139 16.44 -7.00 -14.40
N GLN A 140 17.12 -6.30 -13.51
CA GLN A 140 18.36 -5.57 -13.82
C GLN A 140 19.55 -6.52 -14.10
N SER A 141 19.42 -7.79 -13.73
CA SER A 141 20.45 -8.81 -13.94
C SER A 141 19.78 -10.16 -14.26
N MET A 142 20.46 -10.94 -15.09
CA MET A 142 20.10 -12.34 -15.36
C MET A 142 20.40 -13.28 -14.16
N LEU A 143 21.17 -12.80 -13.20
CA LEU A 143 21.56 -13.56 -12.02
C LEU A 143 20.78 -13.05 -10.80
N PRO A 144 19.80 -13.80 -10.29
CA PRO A 144 19.11 -13.44 -9.05
C PRO A 144 20.11 -13.23 -7.90
N GLY A 145 19.90 -12.18 -7.10
CA GLY A 145 20.76 -11.85 -5.98
C GLY A 145 22.03 -11.07 -6.33
N SER A 146 22.32 -10.80 -7.60
CA SER A 146 23.43 -9.92 -8.00
C SER A 146 23.07 -8.43 -7.97
N VAL A 147 21.79 -8.10 -7.90
CA VAL A 147 21.31 -6.72 -7.80
C VAL A 147 21.42 -6.26 -6.35
N THR A 148 22.01 -5.10 -6.15
CA THR A 148 22.14 -4.48 -4.84
C THR A 148 20.98 -3.52 -4.56
N PRO A 149 20.62 -3.28 -3.28
CA PRO A 149 19.60 -2.28 -2.93
C PRO A 149 19.90 -0.88 -3.49
N GLN A 150 21.19 -0.53 -3.67
CA GLN A 150 21.58 0.74 -4.27
C GLN A 150 21.21 0.81 -5.76
N GLN A 151 21.34 -0.28 -6.51
CA GLN A 151 20.95 -0.34 -7.92
C GLN A 151 19.43 -0.19 -8.06
N ASP A 152 18.64 -0.85 -7.21
CA ASP A 152 17.19 -0.68 -7.19
C ASP A 152 16.78 0.77 -6.89
N HIS A 153 17.42 1.37 -5.89
CA HIS A 153 17.19 2.77 -5.54
C HIS A 153 17.51 3.72 -6.69
N ASP A 154 18.63 3.51 -7.38
CA ASP A 154 19.06 4.35 -8.49
C ASP A 154 18.13 4.18 -9.71
N LEU A 155 17.63 2.97 -9.97
CA LEU A 155 16.64 2.72 -11.00
C LEU A 155 15.33 3.45 -10.73
N VAL A 156 14.79 3.36 -9.51
CA VAL A 156 13.56 4.07 -9.12
C VAL A 156 13.76 5.58 -9.18
N ARG A 157 14.94 6.07 -8.77
CA ARG A 157 15.29 7.48 -8.90
C ARG A 157 15.30 7.92 -10.37
N ALA A 158 15.91 7.14 -11.26
CA ALA A 158 15.93 7.44 -12.70
C ALA A 158 14.51 7.48 -13.29
N CYS A 159 13.62 6.59 -12.88
CA CYS A 159 12.20 6.61 -13.28
C CYS A 159 11.53 7.93 -12.82
N ARG A 160 11.74 8.33 -11.57
CA ARG A 160 11.22 9.60 -11.06
C ARG A 160 11.77 10.80 -11.82
N ASP A 161 13.09 10.83 -12.05
CA ASP A 161 13.76 11.94 -12.74
C ASP A 161 13.36 12.02 -14.24
N ALA A 162 12.93 10.89 -14.83
CA ALA A 162 12.25 10.83 -16.12
C ALA A 162 10.75 11.20 -16.06
N ASN A 163 10.26 11.67 -14.91
CA ASN A 163 8.87 12.04 -14.67
C ASN A 163 7.88 10.89 -14.90
N MET A 164 8.29 9.65 -14.63
CA MET A 164 7.40 8.50 -14.64
C MET A 164 6.54 8.48 -13.36
N THR A 165 5.26 8.21 -13.52
CA THR A 165 4.31 8.09 -12.40
C THR A 165 3.94 6.64 -12.09
N MET A 166 4.32 5.72 -12.98
CA MET A 166 4.10 4.30 -12.82
C MET A 166 5.28 3.49 -13.37
N VAL A 167 5.59 2.38 -12.71
CA VAL A 167 6.40 1.31 -13.27
C VAL A 167 5.62 -0.01 -13.18
N ARG A 168 5.66 -0.81 -14.23
CA ARG A 168 5.05 -2.13 -14.23
C ARG A 168 6.16 -3.18 -14.05
N VAL A 169 6.15 -3.85 -12.91
CA VAL A 169 7.08 -4.98 -12.69
C VAL A 169 6.72 -6.10 -13.67
N TRP A 170 7.70 -6.56 -14.41
CA TRP A 170 7.54 -7.62 -15.40
C TRP A 170 7.33 -8.97 -14.73
N GLY A 171 6.57 -9.87 -15.39
CA GLY A 171 6.20 -11.17 -14.80
C GLY A 171 7.33 -12.17 -14.58
N GLY A 172 8.57 -11.83 -14.96
CA GLY A 172 9.78 -12.60 -14.70
C GLY A 172 10.73 -11.95 -13.70
N GLY A 173 10.25 -10.91 -12.96
CA GLY A 173 11.06 -10.18 -11.98
C GLY A 173 10.77 -10.61 -10.55
#